data_f906d397d0d5f6df5a5e3744b5e3d7a6
#
_entry.id   f906d397d0d5f6df5a5e3744b5e3d7a6
#
_cell.length_a   1.000
_cell.length_b   1.000
_cell.length_c   1.000
_cell.angle_alpha   90.00
_cell.angle_beta   90.00
_cell.angle_gamma   90.00
#
_symmetry.space_group_name_H-M   'P 1'
#
loop_
_entity.id
_entity.type
_entity.pdbx_description
1 polymer ?
#
loop_
_entity_poly.entity_id
_entity_poly.type
_entity_poly.pdbx_seq_one_letter_code
_entity_poly.pdbx_strand_id
1 'polypeptide(L)'
;MRSHRCGEVTEQHLGQEVDLCGWVHRRRDHGGVIFIDLRDREGLVQVVFDPDYAEAFKLAETVRSEYVLKVHGKVRPRPEGTINANLTTGKIEVLATQLEILNKAETPPFPLESEVEVSEETRLRYRYIDLRRPVMQQRMRLRRDITRHLRNFMDDNGFYEIETPFLTKATPEGARDYLVPSRTHPNHFFALPQSPQLYKQLLMVSGMDRYYQVVRCFRDEDLRADRQPEFTQLDIETSFMDEQAITDLMEQMIRELFKKTLNVELPNPFPRLTHEEAMRRYGSDKPDLRIPLELVDIADLLKDIEFKVFAGPAKDPEGRVVALRLPKGGDLSRKEIDDLTQFVGIYGAKGLAYIKVTDRAAGIEGLQSPIVKFLPPEAVLEIMDRVGAETGDLVFFGADKAKVVNEAMGALRLKVGHDRGLVQGEWAPMWVVDFPMFEWDDKDNRWFALHHPFTAPKCTLDKLKADPGKAISRAYDMVLNGTEIGGGSVRIHQTDMQDAVFKLLGIGDEEAQQKFGFLLNALKYGAPPHGGIAFGMDRLVMLMAGAHSIREVMAFPKTQSAWCPMIDAPAEVTDFQLRELGIRLRKPPETGKPAA
;
A
#
# COMPACT_ATOMS: atom_id res chain seq x y z
N MET A 1 17.80 -31.94 17.53
CA MET A 1 18.51 -30.84 18.20
C MET A 1 17.61 -30.14 19.20
N ARG A 2 16.37 -29.79 18.88
CA ARG A 2 15.36 -29.27 19.80
C ARG A 2 14.09 -30.12 19.76
N SER A 3 13.43 -30.31 20.93
CA SER A 3 12.14 -31.00 21.03
C SER A 3 10.95 -30.00 20.90
N HIS A 4 11.11 -28.81 21.48
CA HIS A 4 10.08 -27.76 21.52
C HIS A 4 10.68 -26.41 21.12
N ARG A 5 9.81 -25.49 20.70
CA ARG A 5 10.18 -24.07 20.53
C ARG A 5 9.98 -23.33 21.85
N CYS A 6 10.75 -22.26 22.06
CA CYS A 6 10.75 -21.52 23.32
C CYS A 6 9.36 -21.00 23.71
N GLY A 7 8.64 -20.38 22.78
CA GLY A 7 7.31 -19.83 23.03
C GLY A 7 6.17 -20.86 23.11
N GLU A 8 6.44 -22.13 22.78
CA GLU A 8 5.44 -23.21 22.79
C GLU A 8 5.42 -23.99 24.12
N VAL A 9 6.43 -23.82 25.00
CA VAL A 9 6.48 -24.48 26.28
C VAL A 9 5.47 -23.85 27.24
N THR A 10 4.53 -24.65 27.73
CA THR A 10 3.42 -24.22 28.58
C THR A 10 3.27 -25.11 29.81
N GLU A 11 2.27 -24.82 30.65
CA GLU A 11 1.91 -25.67 31.83
C GLU A 11 1.61 -27.14 31.47
N GLN A 12 1.25 -27.43 30.19
CA GLN A 12 1.05 -28.81 29.72
C GLN A 12 2.33 -29.65 29.68
N HIS A 13 3.49 -29.00 29.72
CA HIS A 13 4.80 -29.66 29.71
C HIS A 13 5.42 -29.79 31.11
N LEU A 14 4.70 -29.42 32.16
CA LEU A 14 5.22 -29.54 33.55
C LEU A 14 5.72 -30.94 33.85
N GLY A 15 6.94 -31.01 34.42
CA GLY A 15 7.61 -32.24 34.74
C GLY A 15 8.33 -32.95 33.61
N GLN A 16 8.13 -32.50 32.34
CA GLN A 16 8.79 -33.07 31.17
C GLN A 16 10.20 -32.48 31.00
N GLU A 17 11.08 -33.29 30.41
CA GLU A 17 12.38 -32.83 29.91
C GLU A 17 12.24 -32.30 28.48
N VAL A 18 12.87 -31.18 28.22
CA VAL A 18 12.82 -30.49 26.90
C VAL A 18 14.21 -30.09 26.42
N ASP A 19 14.40 -30.18 25.12
CA ASP A 19 15.55 -29.59 24.43
C ASP A 19 15.10 -28.30 23.74
N LEU A 20 15.71 -27.18 24.08
CA LEU A 20 15.42 -25.85 23.51
C LEU A 20 16.63 -25.30 22.77
N CYS A 21 16.40 -24.62 21.67
CA CYS A 21 17.43 -23.86 20.97
C CYS A 21 16.91 -22.45 20.68
N GLY A 22 17.75 -21.44 20.94
CA GLY A 22 17.36 -20.05 20.72
C GLY A 22 18.50 -19.06 20.97
N TRP A 23 18.16 -17.80 20.91
CA TRP A 23 19.04 -16.68 21.20
C TRP A 23 18.82 -16.16 22.62
N VAL A 24 19.92 -15.76 23.29
CA VAL A 24 19.84 -15.10 24.59
C VAL A 24 19.26 -13.72 24.44
N HIS A 25 18.02 -13.53 24.86
CA HIS A 25 17.40 -12.20 24.86
C HIS A 25 17.91 -11.36 26.04
N ARG A 26 17.90 -11.94 27.24
CA ARG A 26 18.37 -11.29 28.46
C ARG A 26 19.00 -12.31 29.43
N ARG A 27 20.11 -11.91 30.07
CA ARG A 27 20.73 -12.66 31.18
C ARG A 27 20.65 -11.83 32.46
N ARG A 28 20.26 -12.46 33.55
CA ARG A 28 20.21 -11.87 34.90
C ARG A 28 20.92 -12.81 35.86
N ASP A 29 21.65 -12.23 36.80
CA ASP A 29 22.31 -12.95 37.88
C ASP A 29 21.76 -12.45 39.21
N HIS A 30 21.17 -13.32 39.97
CA HIS A 30 20.53 -13.02 41.24
C HIS A 30 21.12 -13.92 42.35
N GLY A 31 22.31 -13.50 42.86
CA GLY A 31 22.87 -14.08 44.08
C GLY A 31 23.14 -15.59 44.05
N GLY A 32 23.65 -16.09 42.92
CA GLY A 32 24.04 -17.50 42.80
C GLY A 32 23.11 -18.35 41.92
N VAL A 33 22.10 -17.73 41.29
CA VAL A 33 21.27 -18.38 40.28
C VAL A 33 21.22 -17.50 39.04
N ILE A 34 21.44 -18.08 37.87
CA ILE A 34 21.43 -17.36 36.58
C ILE A 34 20.12 -17.62 35.86
N PHE A 35 19.47 -16.55 35.44
CA PHE A 35 18.27 -16.57 34.63
C PHE A 35 18.59 -16.09 33.21
N ILE A 36 18.16 -16.87 32.21
CA ILE A 36 18.28 -16.52 30.79
C ILE A 36 16.89 -16.56 30.19
N ASP A 37 16.47 -15.44 29.60
CA ASP A 37 15.30 -15.42 28.72
C ASP A 37 15.78 -15.88 27.34
N LEU A 38 15.45 -17.11 26.96
CA LEU A 38 15.79 -17.73 25.70
C LEU A 38 14.69 -17.43 24.67
N ARG A 39 15.07 -16.92 23.51
CA ARG A 39 14.15 -16.46 22.47
C ARG A 39 14.27 -17.28 21.20
N ASP A 40 13.15 -17.61 20.62
CA ASP A 40 13.04 -18.00 19.22
C ASP A 40 11.88 -17.25 18.53
N ARG A 41 11.48 -17.66 17.32
CA ARG A 41 10.41 -16.98 16.57
C ARG A 41 9.02 -17.11 17.21
N GLU A 42 8.81 -18.09 18.10
CA GLU A 42 7.51 -18.30 18.76
C GLU A 42 7.41 -17.54 20.08
N GLY A 43 8.53 -17.06 20.63
CA GLY A 43 8.54 -16.25 21.83
C GLY A 43 9.71 -16.48 22.75
N LEU A 44 9.49 -16.19 24.03
CA LEU A 44 10.48 -16.25 25.10
C LEU A 44 10.11 -17.34 26.10
N VAL A 45 11.13 -18.01 26.66
CA VAL A 45 11.00 -18.86 27.84
C VAL A 45 12.14 -18.55 28.83
N GLN A 46 11.81 -18.51 30.12
CA GLN A 46 12.84 -18.38 31.16
C GLN A 46 13.52 -19.69 31.38
N VAL A 47 14.85 -19.69 31.31
CA VAL A 47 15.72 -20.81 31.65
C VAL A 47 16.50 -20.46 32.93
N VAL A 48 16.54 -21.38 33.88
CA VAL A 48 17.19 -21.20 35.16
C VAL A 48 18.40 -22.12 35.22
N PHE A 49 19.55 -21.58 35.60
CA PHE A 49 20.78 -22.31 35.85
C PHE A 49 21.08 -22.27 37.35
N ASP A 50 21.01 -23.42 37.96
CA ASP A 50 21.23 -23.62 39.38
C ASP A 50 22.65 -24.15 39.60
N PRO A 51 23.40 -23.70 40.64
CA PRO A 51 24.72 -24.23 41.00
C PRO A 51 24.81 -25.72 41.19
N ASP A 52 23.69 -26.40 41.52
CA ASP A 52 23.61 -27.85 41.62
C ASP A 52 24.01 -28.56 40.30
N TYR A 53 23.86 -27.88 39.17
CA TYR A 53 24.31 -28.34 37.85
C TYR A 53 25.58 -27.58 37.44
N ALA A 54 26.67 -27.83 38.15
CA ALA A 54 27.90 -27.04 38.14
C ALA A 54 28.47 -26.77 36.74
N GLU A 55 28.46 -27.75 35.81
CA GLU A 55 28.98 -27.55 34.44
C GLU A 55 28.11 -26.57 33.62
N ALA A 56 26.79 -26.75 33.66
CA ALA A 56 25.85 -25.86 32.98
C ALA A 56 25.90 -24.44 33.57
N PHE A 57 25.96 -24.33 34.90
CA PHE A 57 26.06 -23.07 35.62
C PHE A 57 27.32 -22.29 35.24
N LYS A 58 28.50 -22.93 35.34
CA LYS A 58 29.79 -22.34 34.98
C LYS A 58 29.81 -21.83 33.51
N LEU A 59 29.19 -22.58 32.62
CA LEU A 59 29.10 -22.17 31.22
C LEU A 59 28.13 -20.97 31.04
N ALA A 60 27.02 -20.96 31.81
CA ALA A 60 26.05 -19.86 31.81
C ALA A 60 26.63 -18.52 32.29
N GLU A 61 27.65 -18.53 33.18
CA GLU A 61 28.37 -17.31 33.57
C GLU A 61 29.04 -16.59 32.39
N THR A 62 29.47 -17.34 31.37
CA THR A 62 30.16 -16.81 30.19
C THR A 62 29.20 -16.31 29.13
N VAL A 63 27.91 -16.63 29.20
CA VAL A 63 26.92 -16.29 28.20
C VAL A 63 26.64 -14.78 28.15
N ARG A 64 26.49 -14.25 26.94
CA ARG A 64 26.15 -12.85 26.66
C ARG A 64 24.90 -12.77 25.78
N SER A 65 24.35 -11.56 25.65
CA SER A 65 23.20 -11.30 24.78
C SER A 65 23.45 -11.79 23.36
N GLU A 66 22.38 -12.31 22.75
CA GLU A 66 22.35 -12.84 21.38
C GLU A 66 23.22 -14.08 21.10
N TYR A 67 23.88 -14.68 22.14
CA TYR A 67 24.46 -16.00 21.96
C TYR A 67 23.42 -17.02 21.59
N VAL A 68 23.76 -17.97 20.74
CA VAL A 68 22.88 -19.08 20.35
C VAL A 68 23.15 -20.26 21.26
N LEU A 69 22.13 -20.68 21.95
CA LEU A 69 22.23 -21.77 22.97
C LEU A 69 21.38 -22.96 22.57
N LYS A 70 21.86 -24.14 22.99
CA LYS A 70 21.06 -25.34 23.19
C LYS A 70 20.99 -25.64 24.68
N VAL A 71 19.80 -25.83 25.22
CA VAL A 71 19.53 -26.09 26.60
C VAL A 71 18.75 -27.38 26.73
N HIS A 72 19.20 -28.30 27.57
CA HIS A 72 18.40 -29.43 28.02
C HIS A 72 18.00 -29.21 29.47
N GLY A 73 16.72 -29.42 29.81
CA GLY A 73 16.24 -29.17 31.17
C GLY A 73 14.79 -29.57 31.39
N LYS A 74 14.39 -29.50 32.66
CA LYS A 74 13.07 -29.91 33.13
C LYS A 74 12.14 -28.70 33.29
N VAL A 75 10.94 -28.79 32.71
CA VAL A 75 9.91 -27.76 32.87
C VAL A 75 9.33 -27.83 34.28
N ARG A 76 9.32 -26.68 34.97
CA ARG A 76 8.73 -26.54 36.31
C ARG A 76 7.89 -25.27 36.42
N PRO A 77 6.96 -25.16 37.39
CA PRO A 77 6.25 -23.91 37.65
C PRO A 77 7.24 -22.86 38.16
N ARG A 78 7.00 -21.59 37.82
CA ARG A 78 7.71 -20.47 38.45
C ARG A 78 7.33 -20.40 39.94
N PRO A 79 8.26 -19.98 40.79
CA PRO A 79 7.95 -19.72 42.20
C PRO A 79 6.80 -18.70 42.33
N GLU A 80 6.04 -18.82 43.40
CA GLU A 80 4.95 -17.93 43.74
C GLU A 80 5.44 -16.47 43.77
N GLY A 81 4.72 -15.54 43.18
CA GLY A 81 5.13 -14.13 43.06
C GLY A 81 6.10 -13.79 41.91
N THR A 82 6.59 -14.77 41.13
CA THR A 82 7.49 -14.55 39.99
C THR A 82 6.83 -14.79 38.62
N ILE A 83 5.52 -15.07 38.62
CA ILE A 83 4.73 -15.26 37.39
C ILE A 83 4.75 -13.98 36.55
N ASN A 84 5.05 -14.10 35.26
CA ASN A 84 5.03 -12.99 34.32
C ASN A 84 3.82 -13.08 33.39
N ALA A 85 2.77 -12.31 33.66
CA ALA A 85 1.53 -12.31 32.87
C ALA A 85 1.72 -11.80 31.43
N ASN A 86 2.83 -11.12 31.13
CA ASN A 86 3.12 -10.59 29.80
C ASN A 86 3.73 -11.63 28.84
N LEU A 87 4.04 -12.83 29.32
CA LEU A 87 4.58 -13.93 28.53
C LEU A 87 3.61 -15.10 28.49
N THR A 88 3.42 -15.70 27.34
CA THR A 88 2.64 -16.94 27.18
C THR A 88 3.21 -18.07 28.00
N THR A 89 4.54 -18.09 28.18
CA THR A 89 5.30 -19.04 29.00
C THR A 89 5.49 -18.57 30.46
N GLY A 90 4.85 -17.49 30.85
CA GLY A 90 5.17 -16.75 32.09
C GLY A 90 4.86 -17.47 33.39
N LYS A 91 4.11 -18.57 33.35
CA LYS A 91 3.80 -19.42 34.51
C LYS A 91 4.83 -20.52 34.75
N ILE A 92 5.67 -20.81 33.77
CA ILE A 92 6.67 -21.88 33.80
C ILE A 92 8.09 -21.35 33.62
N GLU A 93 9.05 -22.16 33.99
CA GLU A 93 10.46 -21.97 33.69
C GLU A 93 11.10 -23.33 33.39
N VAL A 94 12.27 -23.33 32.75
CA VAL A 94 13.03 -24.55 32.48
C VAL A 94 14.26 -24.58 33.36
N LEU A 95 14.36 -25.53 34.28
CA LEU A 95 15.56 -25.79 35.05
C LEU A 95 16.56 -26.53 34.16
N ALA A 96 17.61 -25.83 33.74
CA ALA A 96 18.63 -26.37 32.86
C ALA A 96 19.55 -27.36 33.58
N THR A 97 19.70 -28.53 33.03
CA THR A 97 20.66 -29.55 33.48
C THR A 97 21.88 -29.64 32.59
N GLN A 98 21.74 -29.20 31.30
CA GLN A 98 22.84 -29.13 30.36
C GLN A 98 22.73 -27.85 29.51
N LEU A 99 23.88 -27.28 29.16
CA LEU A 99 24.01 -26.11 28.29
C LEU A 99 25.11 -26.35 27.26
N GLU A 100 24.82 -25.99 26.03
CA GLU A 100 25.78 -25.92 24.91
C GLU A 100 25.69 -24.54 24.25
N ILE A 101 26.82 -23.86 24.09
CA ILE A 101 26.91 -22.63 23.32
C ILE A 101 27.13 -23.02 21.86
N LEU A 102 26.09 -22.95 21.06
CA LEU A 102 26.15 -23.28 19.64
C LEU A 102 26.90 -22.22 18.85
N ASN A 103 26.75 -20.94 19.21
CA ASN A 103 27.50 -19.85 18.63
C ASN A 103 27.56 -18.64 19.58
N LYS A 104 28.66 -17.92 19.55
CA LYS A 104 28.83 -16.64 20.25
C LYS A 104 28.39 -15.50 19.35
N ALA A 105 28.00 -14.37 19.93
CA ALA A 105 27.61 -13.16 19.22
C ALA A 105 28.46 -11.97 19.71
N GLU A 106 28.71 -11.05 18.82
CA GLU A 106 29.13 -9.70 19.18
C GLU A 106 27.91 -8.89 19.67
N THR A 107 28.18 -7.74 20.29
CA THR A 107 27.11 -6.84 20.70
C THR A 107 26.34 -6.35 19.48
N PRO A 108 25.02 -6.52 19.42
CA PRO A 108 24.22 -6.03 18.32
C PRO A 108 24.39 -4.50 18.09
N PRO A 109 24.28 -4.01 16.86
CA PRO A 109 24.43 -2.59 16.54
C PRO A 109 23.34 -1.70 17.14
N PHE A 110 22.23 -2.28 17.58
CA PHE A 110 21.13 -1.62 18.29
C PHE A 110 20.35 -2.62 19.16
N PRO A 111 19.64 -2.13 20.18
CA PRO A 111 18.77 -2.97 21.02
C PRO A 111 17.62 -3.57 20.23
N LEU A 112 17.19 -4.79 20.62
CA LEU A 112 16.13 -5.53 19.93
C LEU A 112 14.72 -5.25 20.48
N GLU A 113 14.62 -4.49 21.56
CA GLU A 113 13.34 -4.07 22.12
C GLU A 113 12.57 -3.19 21.12
N SER A 114 11.25 -3.41 21.00
CA SER A 114 10.42 -2.70 20.03
C SER A 114 10.32 -1.20 20.28
N GLU A 115 10.48 -0.77 21.53
CA GLU A 115 10.33 0.61 21.98
C GLU A 115 11.52 1.51 21.64
N VAL A 116 12.66 0.93 21.26
CA VAL A 116 13.85 1.70 20.92
C VAL A 116 13.77 2.20 19.48
N GLU A 117 13.82 3.51 19.30
CA GLU A 117 13.92 4.14 17.98
C GLU A 117 15.30 3.91 17.38
N VAL A 118 15.32 3.37 16.18
CA VAL A 118 16.53 3.14 15.38
C VAL A 118 16.29 3.70 13.99
N SER A 119 17.27 4.42 13.45
CA SER A 119 17.16 4.99 12.10
C SER A 119 16.86 3.91 11.05
N GLU A 120 16.06 4.25 10.04
CA GLU A 120 15.72 3.32 8.97
C GLU A 120 16.96 2.78 8.26
N GLU A 121 17.94 3.62 7.98
CA GLU A 121 19.19 3.19 7.33
C GLU A 121 19.92 2.12 8.13
N THR A 122 20.06 2.32 9.45
CA THR A 122 20.71 1.33 10.34
C THR A 122 19.94 0.03 10.37
N ARG A 123 18.60 0.10 10.46
CA ARG A 123 17.71 -1.08 10.42
C ARG A 123 17.83 -1.84 9.11
N LEU A 124 17.96 -1.16 7.98
CA LEU A 124 18.11 -1.78 6.66
C LEU A 124 19.50 -2.36 6.44
N ARG A 125 20.55 -1.70 6.96
CA ARG A 125 21.93 -2.21 6.92
C ARG A 125 22.10 -3.51 7.69
N TYR A 126 21.51 -3.59 8.87
CA TYR A 126 21.50 -4.77 9.73
C TYR A 126 20.14 -5.47 9.76
N ARG A 127 19.52 -5.60 8.58
CA ARG A 127 18.12 -6.09 8.50
C ARG A 127 17.91 -7.46 9.12
N TYR A 128 18.90 -8.35 9.05
CA TYR A 128 18.88 -9.67 9.71
C TYR A 128 18.86 -9.58 11.25
N ILE A 129 19.31 -8.48 11.83
CA ILE A 129 19.15 -8.18 13.27
C ILE A 129 17.76 -7.55 13.52
N ASP A 130 17.37 -6.57 12.72
CA ASP A 130 16.06 -5.90 12.83
C ASP A 130 14.89 -6.90 12.74
N LEU A 131 15.01 -7.91 11.89
CA LEU A 131 14.03 -9.00 11.76
C LEU A 131 13.88 -9.87 13.03
N ARG A 132 14.82 -9.80 13.99
CA ARG A 132 14.67 -10.46 15.30
C ARG A 132 13.77 -9.68 16.26
N ARG A 133 13.51 -8.40 16.01
CA ARG A 133 12.66 -7.57 16.89
C ARG A 133 11.23 -8.11 16.92
N PRO A 134 10.56 -8.09 18.09
CA PRO A 134 9.20 -8.64 18.22
C PRO A 134 8.20 -8.07 17.22
N VAL A 135 8.24 -6.76 16.98
CA VAL A 135 7.36 -6.09 16.00
C VAL A 135 7.58 -6.63 14.58
N MET A 136 8.83 -6.89 14.18
CA MET A 136 9.13 -7.43 12.86
C MET A 136 8.71 -8.89 12.75
N GLN A 137 8.90 -9.69 13.80
CA GLN A 137 8.41 -11.07 13.86
C GLN A 137 6.88 -11.14 13.73
N GLN A 138 6.15 -10.25 14.40
CA GLN A 138 4.70 -10.14 14.28
C GLN A 138 4.27 -9.79 12.85
N ARG A 139 4.92 -8.81 12.22
CA ARG A 139 4.62 -8.38 10.84
C ARG A 139 4.87 -9.49 9.83
N MET A 140 5.98 -10.22 9.97
CA MET A 140 6.28 -11.38 9.10
C MET A 140 5.29 -12.52 9.31
N ARG A 141 4.86 -12.75 10.55
CA ARG A 141 3.81 -13.74 10.87
C ARG A 141 2.48 -13.35 10.23
N LEU A 142 2.06 -12.10 10.41
CA LEU A 142 0.83 -11.59 9.80
C LEU A 142 0.88 -11.72 8.27
N ARG A 143 1.99 -11.34 7.63
CA ARG A 143 2.19 -11.50 6.18
C ARG A 143 2.04 -12.95 5.75
N ARG A 144 2.64 -13.89 6.49
CA ARG A 144 2.49 -15.34 6.24
C ARG A 144 1.02 -15.77 6.31
N ASP A 145 0.31 -15.34 7.35
CA ASP A 145 -1.07 -15.74 7.59
C ASP A 145 -2.02 -15.16 6.52
N ILE A 146 -1.81 -13.90 6.13
CA ILE A 146 -2.51 -13.26 5.01
C ILE A 146 -2.27 -14.07 3.71
N THR A 147 -1.01 -14.31 3.36
CA THR A 147 -0.66 -15.03 2.10
C THR A 147 -1.27 -16.43 2.08
N ARG A 148 -1.20 -17.15 3.20
CA ARG A 148 -1.78 -18.48 3.32
C ARG A 148 -3.30 -18.46 3.16
N HIS A 149 -3.97 -17.49 3.81
CA HIS A 149 -5.42 -17.39 3.69
C HIS A 149 -5.86 -17.09 2.25
N LEU A 150 -5.18 -16.15 1.60
CA LEU A 150 -5.49 -15.79 0.21
C LEU A 150 -5.32 -16.98 -0.74
N ARG A 151 -4.23 -17.74 -0.62
CA ARG A 151 -4.04 -18.97 -1.41
C ARG A 151 -5.14 -19.98 -1.17
N ASN A 152 -5.46 -20.28 0.09
CA ASN A 152 -6.52 -21.23 0.42
C ASN A 152 -7.87 -20.77 -0.15
N PHE A 153 -8.20 -19.47 -0.04
CA PHE A 153 -9.43 -18.94 -0.62
C PHE A 153 -9.49 -19.10 -2.14
N MET A 154 -8.39 -18.83 -2.83
CA MET A 154 -8.32 -18.98 -4.28
C MET A 154 -8.47 -20.46 -4.69
N ASP A 155 -7.75 -21.36 -4.05
CA ASP A 155 -7.82 -22.80 -4.30
C ASP A 155 -9.23 -23.36 -4.05
N ASP A 156 -9.86 -22.96 -2.93
CA ASP A 156 -11.23 -23.38 -2.55
C ASP A 156 -12.29 -22.86 -3.54
N ASN A 157 -11.99 -21.79 -4.28
CA ASN A 157 -12.86 -21.21 -5.32
C ASN A 157 -12.48 -21.65 -6.74
N GLY A 158 -11.63 -22.67 -6.88
CA GLY A 158 -11.31 -23.33 -8.15
C GLY A 158 -10.33 -22.55 -9.03
N PHE A 159 -9.51 -21.69 -8.46
CA PHE A 159 -8.43 -21.02 -9.16
C PHE A 159 -7.18 -21.89 -9.18
N TYR A 160 -6.41 -21.79 -10.27
CA TYR A 160 -5.11 -22.42 -10.41
C TYR A 160 -3.99 -21.43 -10.18
N GLU A 161 -3.05 -21.71 -9.28
CA GLU A 161 -1.81 -20.94 -9.16
C GLU A 161 -0.87 -21.34 -10.30
N ILE A 162 -0.62 -20.41 -11.23
CA ILE A 162 0.20 -20.65 -12.41
C ILE A 162 1.31 -19.63 -12.48
N GLU A 163 2.56 -20.08 -12.55
CA GLU A 163 3.73 -19.22 -12.68
C GLU A 163 3.84 -18.64 -14.10
N THR A 164 4.19 -17.38 -14.18
CA THR A 164 4.49 -16.66 -15.42
C THR A 164 5.96 -16.25 -15.46
N PRO A 165 6.58 -16.06 -16.65
CA PRO A 165 7.99 -15.76 -16.73
C PRO A 165 8.34 -14.37 -16.19
N PHE A 166 9.52 -14.22 -15.57
CA PHE A 166 10.11 -12.92 -15.23
C PHE A 166 11.00 -12.38 -16.37
N LEU A 167 11.60 -13.24 -17.17
CA LEU A 167 12.35 -12.83 -18.35
C LEU A 167 11.39 -12.69 -19.53
N THR A 168 10.84 -11.49 -19.69
CA THR A 168 9.82 -11.20 -20.70
C THR A 168 10.32 -10.14 -21.69
N LYS A 169 9.45 -9.72 -22.56
CA LYS A 169 9.67 -8.58 -23.46
C LYS A 169 9.20 -7.30 -22.78
N ALA A 170 9.90 -6.19 -23.01
CA ALA A 170 9.47 -4.87 -22.56
C ALA A 170 8.07 -4.52 -23.10
N THR A 171 7.17 -4.15 -22.20
CA THR A 171 5.81 -3.74 -22.52
C THR A 171 5.50 -2.44 -21.77
N PRO A 172 4.99 -1.40 -22.43
CA PRO A 172 4.68 -0.15 -21.78
C PRO A 172 3.40 -0.29 -20.94
N GLU A 173 3.55 -0.32 -19.60
CA GLU A 173 2.45 -0.39 -18.63
C GLU A 173 2.43 0.82 -17.66
N GLY A 174 3.07 1.93 -18.03
CA GLY A 174 3.07 3.17 -17.23
C GLY A 174 4.38 3.47 -16.51
N ALA A 175 5.05 2.50 -15.89
CA ALA A 175 6.39 2.65 -15.31
C ALA A 175 7.49 2.31 -16.35
N ARG A 176 8.75 2.58 -16.00
CA ARG A 176 9.89 2.10 -16.79
C ARG A 176 10.20 0.65 -16.44
N ASP A 177 10.65 -0.11 -17.46
CA ASP A 177 11.05 -1.51 -17.28
C ASP A 177 12.50 -1.62 -16.80
N TYR A 178 12.78 -2.58 -15.93
CA TYR A 178 14.14 -3.05 -15.66
C TYR A 178 14.59 -3.97 -16.79
N LEU A 179 15.71 -3.65 -17.45
CA LEU A 179 16.24 -4.41 -18.58
C LEU A 179 17.33 -5.39 -18.13
N VAL A 180 17.27 -6.61 -18.64
CA VAL A 180 18.25 -7.66 -18.40
C VAL A 180 18.88 -8.07 -19.73
N PRO A 181 20.21 -7.84 -19.93
CA PRO A 181 20.86 -8.18 -21.20
C PRO A 181 20.92 -9.68 -21.42
N SER A 182 20.73 -10.13 -22.67
CA SER A 182 20.86 -11.53 -23.07
C SER A 182 22.26 -11.85 -23.57
N ARG A 183 22.95 -12.79 -22.94
CA ARG A 183 24.25 -13.27 -23.41
C ARG A 183 24.13 -14.11 -24.71
N THR A 184 23.03 -14.86 -24.83
CA THR A 184 22.82 -15.76 -25.99
C THR A 184 22.24 -15.07 -27.22
N HIS A 185 21.69 -13.87 -27.06
CA HIS A 185 21.17 -13.05 -28.16
C HIS A 185 21.81 -11.65 -28.07
N PRO A 186 22.96 -11.45 -28.70
CA PRO A 186 23.66 -10.16 -28.63
C PRO A 186 22.77 -8.97 -29.03
N ASN A 187 22.91 -7.85 -28.34
CA ASN A 187 22.10 -6.64 -28.52
C ASN A 187 20.60 -6.78 -28.19
N HIS A 188 20.19 -7.89 -27.57
CA HIS A 188 18.81 -8.09 -27.12
C HIS A 188 18.74 -8.11 -25.60
N PHE A 189 17.61 -7.65 -25.09
CA PHE A 189 17.34 -7.53 -23.66
C PHE A 189 16.00 -8.18 -23.33
N PHE A 190 15.99 -8.90 -22.22
CA PHE A 190 14.73 -9.17 -21.53
C PHE A 190 14.34 -7.95 -20.71
N ALA A 191 13.07 -7.84 -20.34
CA ALA A 191 12.57 -6.92 -19.33
C ALA A 191 11.95 -7.71 -18.18
N LEU A 192 12.11 -7.20 -16.96
CA LEU A 192 11.38 -7.73 -15.80
C LEU A 192 9.94 -7.20 -15.83
N PRO A 193 8.91 -8.03 -15.59
CA PRO A 193 7.52 -7.66 -15.80
C PRO A 193 7.04 -6.66 -14.74
N GLN A 194 6.30 -5.65 -15.18
CA GLN A 194 5.59 -4.73 -14.29
C GLN A 194 4.36 -5.38 -13.65
N SER A 195 3.78 -6.35 -14.35
CA SER A 195 2.72 -7.26 -13.92
C SER A 195 2.64 -8.45 -14.89
N PRO A 196 1.98 -9.56 -14.55
CA PRO A 196 1.75 -10.67 -15.46
C PRO A 196 0.58 -10.44 -16.44
N GLN A 197 0.17 -9.20 -16.69
CA GLN A 197 -1.06 -8.84 -17.41
C GLN A 197 -1.25 -9.57 -18.73
N LEU A 198 -0.23 -9.62 -19.56
CA LEU A 198 -0.35 -10.25 -20.89
C LEU A 198 -0.43 -11.77 -20.81
N TYR A 199 0.32 -12.37 -19.89
CA TYR A 199 0.33 -13.83 -19.71
C TYR A 199 -0.98 -14.33 -19.11
N LYS A 200 -1.56 -13.62 -18.13
CA LYS A 200 -2.84 -14.06 -17.55
C LYS A 200 -3.98 -14.01 -18.56
N GLN A 201 -3.99 -13.02 -19.48
CA GLN A 201 -4.94 -13.00 -20.59
C GLN A 201 -4.72 -14.19 -21.55
N LEU A 202 -3.47 -14.54 -21.85
CA LEU A 202 -3.16 -15.75 -22.63
C LEU A 202 -3.63 -17.03 -21.94
N LEU A 203 -3.56 -17.10 -20.60
CA LEU A 203 -4.09 -18.24 -19.84
C LEU A 203 -5.61 -18.37 -19.97
N MET A 204 -6.33 -17.24 -20.06
CA MET A 204 -7.77 -17.26 -20.33
C MET A 204 -8.06 -17.79 -21.74
N VAL A 205 -7.31 -17.32 -22.75
CA VAL A 205 -7.39 -17.86 -24.12
C VAL A 205 -7.05 -19.36 -24.16
N SER A 206 -6.16 -19.81 -23.27
CA SER A 206 -5.77 -21.22 -23.14
C SER A 206 -6.80 -22.08 -22.40
N GLY A 207 -7.92 -21.51 -21.95
CA GLY A 207 -8.98 -22.24 -21.26
C GLY A 207 -8.71 -22.55 -19.78
N MET A 208 -7.77 -21.85 -19.14
CA MET A 208 -7.47 -22.05 -17.70
C MET A 208 -8.55 -21.51 -16.78
N ASP A 209 -9.52 -20.78 -17.31
CA ASP A 209 -10.75 -20.32 -16.69
C ASP A 209 -10.58 -19.40 -15.46
N ARG A 210 -9.87 -19.87 -14.43
CA ARG A 210 -9.59 -19.14 -13.19
C ARG A 210 -8.12 -19.28 -12.82
N TYR A 211 -7.40 -18.18 -12.89
CA TYR A 211 -5.98 -18.06 -12.60
C TYR A 211 -5.71 -17.15 -11.44
N TYR A 212 -4.73 -17.49 -10.61
CA TYR A 212 -4.09 -16.54 -9.70
C TYR A 212 -2.60 -16.79 -9.59
N GLN A 213 -1.85 -15.80 -9.08
CA GLN A 213 -0.44 -15.95 -8.73
C GLN A 213 -0.08 -14.95 -7.63
N VAL A 214 0.66 -15.41 -6.60
CA VAL A 214 1.36 -14.51 -5.69
C VAL A 214 2.71 -14.20 -6.30
N VAL A 215 2.82 -13.07 -7.00
CA VAL A 215 3.90 -12.79 -7.96
C VAL A 215 4.68 -11.54 -7.61
N ARG A 216 6.00 -11.56 -7.89
CA ARG A 216 6.84 -10.35 -7.86
C ARG A 216 6.63 -9.55 -9.13
N CYS A 217 6.49 -8.23 -8.93
CA CYS A 217 6.39 -7.24 -9.98
C CYS A 217 7.52 -6.23 -9.83
N PHE A 218 7.95 -5.63 -10.95
CA PHE A 218 9.14 -4.77 -11.02
C PHE A 218 8.77 -3.47 -11.73
N ARG A 219 9.03 -2.32 -11.09
CA ARG A 219 8.76 -1.00 -11.68
C ARG A 219 9.88 -0.04 -11.32
N ASP A 220 10.53 0.53 -12.33
CA ASP A 220 11.51 1.60 -12.15
C ASP A 220 10.80 2.95 -12.15
N GLU A 221 10.38 3.38 -10.97
CA GLU A 221 9.65 4.62 -10.72
C GLU A 221 10.13 5.32 -9.45
N ASP A 222 9.72 6.56 -9.26
CA ASP A 222 10.04 7.30 -8.03
C ASP A 222 9.41 6.63 -6.80
N LEU A 223 10.25 6.33 -5.81
CA LEU A 223 9.84 5.60 -4.62
C LEU A 223 9.21 6.52 -3.57
N ARG A 224 8.19 5.99 -2.90
CA ARG A 224 7.45 6.62 -1.78
C ARG A 224 7.33 5.61 -0.63
N ALA A 225 6.65 5.98 0.44
CA ALA A 225 6.41 5.09 1.57
C ALA A 225 5.69 3.78 1.19
N ASP A 226 4.84 3.85 0.17
CA ASP A 226 4.01 2.76 -0.35
C ASP A 226 4.49 2.20 -1.70
N ARG A 227 5.73 2.51 -2.13
CA ARG A 227 6.32 2.05 -3.40
C ARG A 227 7.71 1.47 -3.20
N GLN A 228 7.99 0.38 -3.91
CA GLN A 228 9.28 -0.29 -3.99
C GLN A 228 9.56 -0.68 -5.45
N PRO A 229 10.84 -0.76 -5.88
CA PRO A 229 11.17 -1.15 -7.26
C PRO A 229 10.77 -2.59 -7.57
N GLU A 230 10.66 -3.41 -6.56
CA GLU A 230 10.11 -4.76 -6.60
C GLU A 230 9.11 -4.96 -5.46
N PHE A 231 7.93 -5.49 -5.76
CA PHE A 231 6.83 -5.68 -4.81
C PHE A 231 6.04 -6.93 -5.15
N THR A 232 5.12 -7.32 -4.29
CA THR A 232 4.32 -8.54 -4.48
C THR A 232 2.87 -8.20 -4.74
N GLN A 233 2.28 -8.83 -5.76
CA GLN A 233 0.84 -8.81 -6.02
C GLN A 233 0.22 -10.20 -5.79
N LEU A 234 -1.03 -10.23 -5.34
CA LEU A 234 -1.95 -11.31 -5.64
C LEU A 234 -2.63 -10.93 -6.96
N ASP A 235 -2.23 -11.57 -8.03
CA ASP A 235 -2.73 -11.31 -9.38
C ASP A 235 -3.76 -12.38 -9.78
N ILE A 236 -4.90 -11.95 -10.34
CA ILE A 236 -6.08 -12.78 -10.56
C ILE A 236 -6.65 -12.49 -11.93
N GLU A 237 -7.09 -13.55 -12.66
CA GLU A 237 -7.85 -13.40 -13.89
C GLU A 237 -8.91 -14.53 -13.99
N THR A 238 -10.08 -14.18 -14.55
CA THR A 238 -11.23 -15.08 -14.67
C THR A 238 -11.86 -14.98 -16.05
N SER A 239 -12.34 -16.09 -16.58
CA SER A 239 -13.18 -16.15 -17.79
C SER A 239 -14.66 -16.19 -17.39
N PHE A 240 -15.52 -15.63 -18.25
CA PHE A 240 -16.98 -15.71 -18.15
C PHE A 240 -17.59 -15.11 -16.86
N MET A 241 -16.87 -14.17 -16.22
CA MET A 241 -17.37 -13.39 -15.10
C MET A 241 -17.44 -11.90 -15.49
N ASP A 242 -18.50 -11.24 -15.09
CA ASP A 242 -18.65 -9.79 -15.22
C ASP A 242 -18.05 -9.04 -14.01
N GLU A 243 -18.07 -7.71 -14.05
CA GLU A 243 -17.55 -6.87 -12.98
C GLU A 243 -18.19 -7.16 -11.62
N GLN A 244 -19.51 -7.41 -11.61
CA GLN A 244 -20.22 -7.65 -10.37
C GLN A 244 -19.77 -8.96 -9.74
N ALA A 245 -19.73 -10.04 -10.53
CA ALA A 245 -19.31 -11.36 -10.04
C ALA A 245 -17.85 -11.36 -9.54
N ILE A 246 -16.94 -10.66 -10.26
CA ILE A 246 -15.55 -10.54 -9.84
C ILE A 246 -15.45 -9.76 -8.53
N THR A 247 -16.09 -8.60 -8.45
CA THR A 247 -16.01 -7.75 -7.25
C THR A 247 -16.66 -8.40 -6.03
N ASP A 248 -17.78 -9.12 -6.20
CA ASP A 248 -18.44 -9.85 -5.10
C ASP A 248 -17.54 -10.96 -4.53
N LEU A 249 -16.89 -11.72 -5.39
CA LEU A 249 -15.96 -12.77 -4.98
C LEU A 249 -14.74 -12.18 -4.23
N MET A 250 -14.17 -11.08 -4.72
CA MET A 250 -13.04 -10.42 -4.09
C MET A 250 -13.42 -9.74 -2.76
N GLU A 251 -14.63 -9.21 -2.69
CA GLU A 251 -15.18 -8.66 -1.45
C GLU A 251 -15.32 -9.75 -0.38
N GLN A 252 -15.85 -10.91 -0.74
CA GLN A 252 -15.90 -12.07 0.15
C GLN A 252 -14.51 -12.46 0.65
N MET A 253 -13.53 -12.54 -0.26
CA MET A 253 -12.13 -12.85 0.08
C MET A 253 -11.57 -11.91 1.15
N ILE A 254 -11.74 -10.61 0.98
CA ILE A 254 -11.22 -9.60 1.92
C ILE A 254 -11.97 -9.65 3.25
N ARG A 255 -13.31 -9.82 3.25
CA ARG A 255 -14.08 -9.97 4.50
C ARG A 255 -13.64 -11.20 5.30
N GLU A 256 -13.46 -12.34 4.63
CA GLU A 256 -12.98 -13.55 5.30
C GLU A 256 -11.54 -13.41 5.81
N LEU A 257 -10.67 -12.75 5.04
CA LEU A 257 -9.30 -12.46 5.46
C LEU A 257 -9.27 -11.67 6.76
N PHE A 258 -10.01 -10.56 6.84
CA PHE A 258 -10.07 -9.72 8.04
C PHE A 258 -10.66 -10.48 9.24
N LYS A 259 -11.71 -11.25 9.00
CA LYS A 259 -12.31 -12.07 10.06
C LYS A 259 -11.33 -13.09 10.62
N LYS A 260 -10.60 -13.79 9.76
CA LYS A 260 -9.68 -14.89 10.18
C LYS A 260 -8.38 -14.39 10.78
N THR A 261 -7.86 -13.25 10.31
CA THR A 261 -6.53 -12.77 10.72
C THR A 261 -6.58 -11.74 11.86
N LEU A 262 -7.58 -10.86 11.86
CA LEU A 262 -7.73 -9.78 12.83
C LEU A 262 -8.98 -9.93 13.72
N ASN A 263 -9.83 -10.90 13.46
CA ASN A 263 -11.17 -11.04 14.08
C ASN A 263 -12.06 -9.79 13.91
N VAL A 264 -11.95 -9.13 12.75
CA VAL A 264 -12.69 -7.92 12.37
C VAL A 264 -13.79 -8.28 11.39
N GLU A 265 -15.02 -7.83 11.66
CA GLU A 265 -16.16 -7.89 10.71
C GLU A 265 -16.17 -6.62 9.86
N LEU A 266 -15.94 -6.76 8.56
CA LEU A 266 -16.11 -5.68 7.61
C LEU A 266 -17.57 -5.57 7.15
N PRO A 267 -18.01 -4.40 6.64
CA PRO A 267 -19.37 -4.24 6.12
C PRO A 267 -19.70 -5.24 5.00
N ASN A 268 -20.98 -5.52 4.79
CA ASN A 268 -21.47 -6.38 3.73
C ASN A 268 -22.81 -5.84 3.20
N PRO A 269 -22.88 -5.36 1.94
CA PRO A 269 -21.77 -5.20 0.99
C PRO A 269 -20.86 -4.01 1.31
N PHE A 270 -19.71 -3.91 0.62
CA PHE A 270 -18.90 -2.70 0.64
C PHE A 270 -19.61 -1.57 -0.10
N PRO A 271 -19.53 -0.31 0.40
CA PRO A 271 -20.01 0.84 -0.35
C PRO A 271 -19.40 0.91 -1.76
N ARG A 272 -20.18 1.36 -2.73
CA ARG A 272 -19.72 1.59 -4.11
C ARG A 272 -19.96 3.04 -4.49
N LEU A 273 -18.95 3.68 -5.04
CA LEU A 273 -19.04 5.02 -5.65
C LEU A 273 -18.56 4.94 -7.09
N THR A 274 -19.18 5.71 -7.95
CA THR A 274 -18.58 5.98 -9.26
C THR A 274 -17.34 6.87 -9.08
N HIS A 275 -16.40 6.80 -10.02
CA HIS A 275 -15.25 7.71 -10.04
C HIS A 275 -15.69 9.19 -9.99
N GLU A 276 -16.74 9.54 -10.74
CA GLU A 276 -17.31 10.89 -10.74
C GLU A 276 -17.80 11.32 -9.34
N GLU A 277 -18.54 10.44 -8.64
CA GLU A 277 -18.99 10.72 -7.27
C GLU A 277 -17.84 10.83 -6.29
N ALA A 278 -16.83 9.95 -6.38
CA ALA A 278 -15.66 9.99 -5.53
C ALA A 278 -14.88 11.30 -5.71
N MET A 279 -14.65 11.72 -6.96
CA MET A 279 -14.00 12.98 -7.26
C MET A 279 -14.84 14.19 -6.84
N ARG A 280 -16.15 14.13 -7.05
CA ARG A 280 -17.06 15.22 -6.67
C ARG A 280 -17.14 15.40 -5.16
N ARG A 281 -17.33 14.32 -4.40
CA ARG A 281 -17.54 14.40 -2.94
C ARG A 281 -16.26 14.51 -2.14
N TYR A 282 -15.16 13.96 -2.64
CA TYR A 282 -13.93 13.80 -1.85
C TYR A 282 -12.67 14.36 -2.52
N GLY A 283 -12.74 14.73 -3.80
CA GLY A 283 -11.58 15.19 -4.57
C GLY A 283 -10.52 14.11 -4.80
N SER A 284 -10.90 12.83 -4.71
CA SER A 284 -9.98 11.68 -4.84
C SER A 284 -10.71 10.47 -5.37
N ASP A 285 -10.03 9.67 -6.20
CA ASP A 285 -10.44 8.34 -6.66
C ASP A 285 -10.27 7.23 -5.60
N LYS A 286 -9.68 7.56 -4.46
CA LYS A 286 -9.43 6.67 -3.32
C LYS A 286 -9.72 7.37 -1.98
N PRO A 287 -10.98 7.76 -1.74
CA PRO A 287 -11.32 8.51 -0.54
C PRO A 287 -11.22 7.65 0.72
N ASP A 288 -10.76 8.27 1.81
CA ASP A 288 -10.90 7.68 3.15
C ASP A 288 -12.29 8.01 3.70
N LEU A 289 -13.18 7.02 3.69
CA LEU A 289 -14.57 7.20 4.17
C LEU A 289 -14.68 7.30 5.70
N ARG A 290 -13.61 7.04 6.43
CA ARG A 290 -13.59 7.24 7.90
C ARG A 290 -13.63 8.72 8.28
N ILE A 291 -13.29 9.61 7.35
CA ILE A 291 -13.36 11.06 7.56
C ILE A 291 -14.69 11.57 7.00
N PRO A 292 -15.65 11.99 7.84
CA PRO A 292 -17.01 12.37 7.43
C PRO A 292 -17.06 13.83 6.94
N LEU A 293 -16.13 14.22 6.08
CA LEU A 293 -16.08 15.54 5.46
C LEU A 293 -16.26 15.38 3.96
N GLU A 294 -17.09 16.22 3.34
CA GLU A 294 -17.34 16.19 1.89
C GLU A 294 -17.13 17.57 1.26
N LEU A 295 -16.70 17.58 0.02
CA LEU A 295 -16.67 18.76 -0.83
C LEU A 295 -18.07 19.02 -1.37
N VAL A 296 -18.53 20.24 -1.30
CA VAL A 296 -19.84 20.67 -1.79
C VAL A 296 -19.65 21.67 -2.94
N ASP A 297 -20.16 21.33 -4.13
CA ASP A 297 -20.09 22.22 -5.30
C ASP A 297 -21.00 23.44 -5.10
N ILE A 298 -20.46 24.63 -5.36
CA ILE A 298 -21.13 25.93 -5.16
C ILE A 298 -20.96 26.87 -6.37
N ALA A 299 -20.43 26.39 -7.48
CA ALA A 299 -20.17 27.18 -8.68
C ALA A 299 -21.45 27.85 -9.22
N ASP A 300 -22.60 27.17 -9.11
CA ASP A 300 -23.91 27.68 -9.56
C ASP A 300 -24.33 28.99 -8.86
N LEU A 301 -23.93 29.17 -7.60
CA LEU A 301 -24.22 30.36 -6.79
C LEU A 301 -23.27 31.55 -7.08
N LEU A 302 -22.15 31.28 -7.76
CA LEU A 302 -21.03 32.22 -7.87
C LEU A 302 -20.69 32.60 -9.32
N LYS A 303 -21.45 32.16 -10.31
CA LYS A 303 -21.20 32.44 -11.71
C LYS A 303 -21.27 33.92 -12.04
N ASP A 304 -22.26 34.63 -11.51
CA ASP A 304 -22.60 36.01 -11.90
C ASP A 304 -22.20 37.07 -10.87
N ILE A 305 -21.28 36.74 -9.98
CA ILE A 305 -20.75 37.69 -8.99
C ILE A 305 -19.55 38.49 -9.56
N GLU A 306 -19.25 39.63 -8.94
CA GLU A 306 -18.12 40.46 -9.34
C GLU A 306 -16.75 39.94 -8.90
N PHE A 307 -16.72 39.08 -7.85
CA PHE A 307 -15.49 38.54 -7.28
C PHE A 307 -14.86 37.50 -8.21
N LYS A 308 -13.93 37.98 -9.08
CA LYS A 308 -13.32 37.20 -10.16
C LYS A 308 -12.64 35.91 -9.72
N VAL A 309 -12.15 35.84 -8.49
CA VAL A 309 -11.49 34.64 -7.95
C VAL A 309 -12.43 33.43 -7.97
N PHE A 310 -13.72 33.65 -7.71
CA PHE A 310 -14.73 32.59 -7.77
C PHE A 310 -15.50 32.57 -9.08
N ALA A 311 -15.86 33.74 -9.61
CA ALA A 311 -16.64 33.84 -10.84
C ALA A 311 -15.89 33.28 -12.06
N GLY A 312 -14.57 33.44 -12.12
CA GLY A 312 -13.73 32.88 -13.20
C GLY A 312 -13.85 31.35 -13.28
N PRO A 313 -13.42 30.62 -12.26
CA PRO A 313 -13.57 29.15 -12.23
C PRO A 313 -15.03 28.68 -12.31
N ALA A 314 -15.99 29.43 -11.75
CA ALA A 314 -17.41 29.06 -11.84
C ALA A 314 -17.99 29.11 -13.25
N LYS A 315 -17.42 29.95 -14.14
CA LYS A 315 -17.80 30.06 -15.57
C LYS A 315 -17.00 29.16 -16.51
N ASP A 316 -15.81 28.75 -16.06
CA ASP A 316 -14.92 27.90 -16.86
C ASP A 316 -15.47 26.46 -16.87
N PRO A 317 -15.71 25.83 -18.02
CA PRO A 317 -16.14 24.44 -18.13
C PRO A 317 -15.19 23.44 -17.44
N GLU A 318 -13.90 23.78 -17.38
CA GLU A 318 -12.87 22.98 -16.68
C GLU A 318 -12.60 23.45 -15.25
N GLY A 319 -13.30 24.52 -14.83
CA GLY A 319 -13.18 25.07 -13.48
C GLY A 319 -14.07 24.36 -12.48
N ARG A 320 -13.72 24.51 -11.20
CA ARG A 320 -14.51 24.00 -10.07
C ARG A 320 -14.47 24.99 -8.91
N VAL A 321 -15.62 25.19 -8.25
CA VAL A 321 -15.70 25.96 -7.01
C VAL A 321 -16.42 25.12 -5.97
N VAL A 322 -15.74 24.84 -4.86
CA VAL A 322 -16.26 24.01 -3.78
C VAL A 322 -16.12 24.67 -2.41
N ALA A 323 -16.97 24.24 -1.50
CA ALA A 323 -16.88 24.51 -0.07
C ALA A 323 -16.61 23.24 0.70
N LEU A 324 -15.81 23.33 1.78
CA LEU A 324 -15.52 22.25 2.73
C LEU A 324 -15.81 22.74 4.15
N ARG A 325 -16.85 22.21 4.79
CA ARG A 325 -17.16 22.47 6.19
C ARG A 325 -16.21 21.70 7.11
N LEU A 326 -15.60 22.42 8.07
CA LEU A 326 -14.88 21.83 9.19
C LEU A 326 -15.67 22.06 10.48
N PRO A 327 -16.33 21.06 11.05
CA PRO A 327 -17.07 21.19 12.30
C PRO A 327 -16.16 21.67 13.43
N LYS A 328 -16.62 22.66 14.22
CA LYS A 328 -15.86 23.28 15.32
C LYS A 328 -14.49 23.85 14.91
N GLY A 329 -14.29 24.13 13.62
CA GLY A 329 -13.04 24.70 13.11
C GLY A 329 -12.87 26.19 13.34
N GLY A 330 -13.88 26.90 13.87
CA GLY A 330 -13.83 28.32 14.16
C GLY A 330 -12.77 28.72 15.21
N ASP A 331 -12.31 27.78 16.02
CA ASP A 331 -11.23 27.94 17.00
C ASP A 331 -9.82 28.00 16.38
N LEU A 332 -9.65 27.61 15.13
CA LEU A 332 -8.35 27.66 14.44
C LEU A 332 -7.81 29.10 14.45
N SER A 333 -6.56 29.24 14.87
CA SER A 333 -5.85 30.52 14.87
C SER A 333 -5.53 30.93 13.42
N ARG A 334 -5.21 32.22 13.23
CA ARG A 334 -4.79 32.73 11.93
C ARG A 334 -3.55 31.99 11.40
N LYS A 335 -2.59 31.71 12.30
CA LYS A 335 -1.38 30.98 11.94
C LYS A 335 -1.69 29.57 11.40
N GLU A 336 -2.57 28.83 12.07
CA GLU A 336 -2.97 27.49 11.61
C GLU A 336 -3.66 27.55 10.24
N ILE A 337 -4.48 28.56 9.97
CA ILE A 337 -5.10 28.76 8.65
C ILE A 337 -4.05 29.16 7.61
N ASP A 338 -3.05 29.97 7.96
CA ASP A 338 -1.94 30.33 7.08
C ASP A 338 -1.08 29.09 6.76
N ASP A 339 -0.84 28.20 7.73
CA ASP A 339 -0.15 26.92 7.52
C ASP A 339 -0.95 25.99 6.59
N LEU A 340 -2.28 25.93 6.74
CA LEU A 340 -3.15 25.19 5.81
C LEU A 340 -3.16 25.80 4.41
N THR A 341 -3.05 27.11 4.30
CA THR A 341 -2.93 27.81 2.99
C THR A 341 -1.63 27.44 2.29
N GLN A 342 -0.51 27.36 3.02
CA GLN A 342 0.75 26.88 2.46
C GLN A 342 0.65 25.41 2.06
N PHE A 343 -0.01 24.58 2.85
CA PHE A 343 -0.22 23.17 2.56
C PHE A 343 -0.97 22.96 1.25
N VAL A 344 -2.11 23.64 1.03
CA VAL A 344 -2.85 23.50 -0.24
C VAL A 344 -2.07 24.06 -1.43
N GLY A 345 -1.16 25.03 -1.19
CA GLY A 345 -0.26 25.57 -2.20
C GLY A 345 0.67 24.52 -2.82
N ILE A 346 1.04 23.45 -2.09
CA ILE A 346 1.82 22.32 -2.59
C ILE A 346 1.11 21.64 -3.76
N TYR A 347 -0.23 21.64 -3.75
CA TYR A 347 -1.10 21.06 -4.77
C TYR A 347 -1.52 22.06 -5.86
N GLY A 348 -0.89 23.23 -5.92
CA GLY A 348 -1.11 24.25 -6.94
C GLY A 348 -2.22 25.26 -6.64
N ALA A 349 -2.88 25.18 -5.49
CA ALA A 349 -3.85 26.19 -5.08
C ALA A 349 -3.17 27.54 -4.81
N LYS A 350 -3.75 28.65 -5.34
CA LYS A 350 -3.19 30.00 -5.21
C LYS A 350 -3.52 30.66 -3.85
N GLY A 351 -4.40 30.06 -3.06
CA GLY A 351 -4.83 30.53 -1.77
C GLY A 351 -5.91 29.62 -1.19
N LEU A 352 -6.29 29.87 0.06
CA LEU A 352 -7.34 29.18 0.77
C LEU A 352 -8.28 30.18 1.42
N ALA A 353 -9.37 30.52 0.75
CA ALA A 353 -10.40 31.37 1.32
C ALA A 353 -11.20 30.61 2.37
N TYR A 354 -11.71 31.33 3.37
CA TYR A 354 -12.47 30.72 4.45
C TYR A 354 -13.51 31.66 5.05
N ILE A 355 -14.52 31.09 5.70
CA ILE A 355 -15.52 31.80 6.53
C ILE A 355 -15.61 31.10 7.86
N LYS A 356 -15.42 31.84 8.97
CA LYS A 356 -15.73 31.42 10.35
C LYS A 356 -17.18 31.73 10.66
N VAL A 357 -17.91 30.75 11.19
CA VAL A 357 -19.30 30.92 11.63
C VAL A 357 -19.31 31.18 13.13
N THR A 358 -19.33 32.45 13.53
CA THR A 358 -19.33 32.85 14.96
C THR A 358 -20.71 32.77 15.56
N ASP A 359 -21.76 33.12 14.80
CA ASP A 359 -23.17 32.99 15.18
C ASP A 359 -24.03 32.75 13.92
N ARG A 360 -24.46 31.52 13.72
CA ARG A 360 -25.29 31.16 12.53
C ARG A 360 -26.64 31.86 12.52
N ALA A 361 -27.24 32.12 13.70
CA ALA A 361 -28.54 32.76 13.82
C ALA A 361 -28.52 34.26 13.46
N ALA A 362 -27.37 34.91 13.59
CA ALA A 362 -27.19 36.34 13.23
C ALA A 362 -27.04 36.54 11.69
N GLY A 363 -27.14 35.49 10.87
CA GLY A 363 -27.00 35.58 9.43
C GLY A 363 -25.61 36.05 9.00
N ILE A 364 -25.54 37.04 8.10
CA ILE A 364 -24.24 37.59 7.61
C ILE A 364 -23.39 38.20 8.70
N GLU A 365 -24.02 38.87 9.70
CA GLU A 365 -23.30 39.51 10.78
C GLU A 365 -22.58 38.51 11.70
N GLY A 366 -23.05 37.29 11.74
CA GLY A 366 -22.42 36.19 12.47
C GLY A 366 -21.33 35.46 11.70
N LEU A 367 -20.89 35.99 10.54
CA LEU A 367 -19.85 35.41 9.71
C LEU A 367 -18.60 36.29 9.69
N GLN A 368 -17.46 35.70 10.03
CA GLN A 368 -16.17 36.41 10.03
C GLN A 368 -15.28 35.91 8.89
N SER A 369 -14.97 36.77 7.93
CA SER A 369 -14.12 36.43 6.80
C SER A 369 -13.66 37.64 5.99
N PRO A 370 -12.45 37.61 5.39
CA PRO A 370 -12.00 38.64 4.47
C PRO A 370 -12.83 38.69 3.18
N ILE A 371 -13.50 37.59 2.78
CA ILE A 371 -14.17 37.47 1.47
C ILE A 371 -15.67 37.77 1.51
N VAL A 372 -16.33 37.76 2.67
CA VAL A 372 -17.80 37.95 2.79
C VAL A 372 -18.25 39.28 2.16
N LYS A 373 -17.46 40.34 2.29
CA LYS A 373 -17.78 41.66 1.70
C LYS A 373 -17.78 41.72 0.17
N PHE A 374 -17.23 40.71 -0.49
CA PHE A 374 -17.17 40.61 -1.96
C PHE A 374 -18.23 39.68 -2.54
N LEU A 375 -19.03 39.04 -1.69
CA LEU A 375 -20.04 38.07 -2.08
C LEU A 375 -21.44 38.60 -1.79
N PRO A 376 -22.44 38.32 -2.65
CA PRO A 376 -23.83 38.64 -2.35
C PRO A 376 -24.28 37.93 -1.07
N PRO A 377 -24.96 38.64 -0.14
CA PRO A 377 -25.42 38.07 1.13
C PRO A 377 -26.25 36.79 0.95
N GLU A 378 -27.16 36.77 -0.02
CA GLU A 378 -28.02 35.63 -0.33
C GLU A 378 -27.19 34.41 -0.78
N ALA A 379 -26.16 34.60 -1.59
CA ALA A 379 -25.28 33.53 -2.02
C ALA A 379 -24.48 32.94 -0.83
N VAL A 380 -23.98 33.80 0.07
CA VAL A 380 -23.26 33.34 1.27
C VAL A 380 -24.15 32.54 2.18
N LEU A 381 -25.38 33.01 2.44
CA LEU A 381 -26.33 32.29 3.30
C LEU A 381 -26.73 30.94 2.69
N GLU A 382 -26.98 30.89 1.39
CA GLU A 382 -27.27 29.66 0.66
C GLU A 382 -26.10 28.67 0.72
N ILE A 383 -24.85 29.16 0.60
CA ILE A 383 -23.66 28.32 0.78
C ILE A 383 -23.62 27.72 2.18
N MET A 384 -23.85 28.54 3.22
CA MET A 384 -23.85 28.06 4.61
C MET A 384 -24.93 27.00 4.87
N ASP A 385 -26.12 27.18 4.26
CA ASP A 385 -27.20 26.20 4.33
C ASP A 385 -26.83 24.90 3.59
N ARG A 386 -26.28 25.02 2.37
CA ARG A 386 -25.89 23.87 1.54
C ARG A 386 -24.81 23.01 2.18
N VAL A 387 -23.82 23.60 2.86
CA VAL A 387 -22.80 22.85 3.61
C VAL A 387 -23.25 22.45 5.01
N GLY A 388 -24.43 22.89 5.46
CA GLY A 388 -24.95 22.63 6.79
C GLY A 388 -24.11 23.26 7.90
N ALA A 389 -23.60 24.47 7.67
CA ALA A 389 -22.71 25.13 8.62
C ALA A 389 -23.45 25.56 9.90
N GLU A 390 -22.85 25.32 11.04
CA GLU A 390 -23.34 25.65 12.39
C GLU A 390 -22.43 26.66 13.09
N THR A 391 -22.94 27.27 14.17
CA THR A 391 -22.11 28.12 15.02
C THR A 391 -20.87 27.39 15.54
N GLY A 392 -19.71 28.00 15.38
CA GLY A 392 -18.43 27.44 15.76
C GLY A 392 -17.69 26.73 14.61
N ASP A 393 -18.30 26.58 13.43
CA ASP A 393 -17.69 25.93 12.28
C ASP A 393 -16.76 26.86 11.49
N LEU A 394 -15.95 26.26 10.65
CA LEU A 394 -15.13 26.92 9.65
C LEU A 394 -15.45 26.29 8.27
N VAL A 395 -15.67 27.13 7.28
CA VAL A 395 -15.90 26.69 5.89
C VAL A 395 -14.74 27.18 5.04
N PHE A 396 -14.03 26.26 4.42
CA PHE A 396 -12.96 26.53 3.45
C PHE A 396 -13.50 26.50 2.01
N PHE A 397 -12.82 27.24 1.10
CA PHE A 397 -13.21 27.32 -0.30
C PHE A 397 -12.04 26.99 -1.22
N GLY A 398 -12.32 26.18 -2.24
CA GLY A 398 -11.41 25.91 -3.34
C GLY A 398 -12.01 26.43 -4.66
N ALA A 399 -11.24 27.18 -5.45
CA ALA A 399 -11.67 27.74 -6.72
C ALA A 399 -10.48 27.86 -7.69
N ASP A 400 -10.43 26.99 -8.69
CA ASP A 400 -9.42 26.93 -9.76
C ASP A 400 -9.89 25.92 -10.83
N LYS A 401 -9.00 25.45 -11.69
CA LYS A 401 -9.23 24.26 -12.52
C LYS A 401 -9.62 23.06 -11.64
N ALA A 402 -10.54 22.24 -12.12
CA ALA A 402 -11.08 21.11 -11.34
C ALA A 402 -9.99 20.19 -10.79
N LYS A 403 -8.93 19.92 -11.56
CA LYS A 403 -7.78 19.10 -11.12
C LYS A 403 -7.11 19.68 -9.88
N VAL A 404 -6.81 20.99 -9.89
CA VAL A 404 -6.16 21.68 -8.76
C VAL A 404 -7.07 21.67 -7.53
N VAL A 405 -8.38 21.96 -7.72
CA VAL A 405 -9.36 21.96 -6.62
C VAL A 405 -9.48 20.58 -6.00
N ASN A 406 -9.56 19.53 -6.81
CA ASN A 406 -9.67 18.17 -6.33
C ASN A 406 -8.45 17.76 -5.51
N GLU A 407 -7.24 17.98 -6.04
CA GLU A 407 -5.99 17.62 -5.35
C GLU A 407 -5.81 18.41 -4.05
N ALA A 408 -6.01 19.75 -4.11
CA ALA A 408 -5.80 20.63 -2.97
C ALA A 408 -6.86 20.41 -1.86
N MET A 409 -8.15 20.39 -2.23
CA MET A 409 -9.23 20.27 -1.25
C MET A 409 -9.41 18.85 -0.75
N GLY A 410 -9.11 17.83 -1.58
CA GLY A 410 -9.05 16.43 -1.17
C GLY A 410 -7.93 16.19 -0.14
N ALA A 411 -6.74 16.75 -0.38
CA ALA A 411 -5.63 16.69 0.58
C ALA A 411 -5.95 17.47 1.87
N LEU A 412 -6.55 18.67 1.76
CA LEU A 412 -6.99 19.46 2.91
C LEU A 412 -7.98 18.68 3.77
N ARG A 413 -8.99 18.07 3.14
CA ARG A 413 -9.97 17.22 3.79
C ARG A 413 -9.33 16.14 4.67
N LEU A 414 -8.37 15.41 4.12
CA LEU A 414 -7.63 14.37 4.86
C LEU A 414 -6.84 14.98 6.01
N LYS A 415 -6.09 16.05 5.75
CA LYS A 415 -5.26 16.71 6.77
C LYS A 415 -6.09 17.20 7.95
N VAL A 416 -7.13 18.01 7.70
CA VAL A 416 -7.94 18.54 8.81
C VAL A 416 -8.76 17.43 9.49
N GLY A 417 -9.16 16.39 8.77
CA GLY A 417 -9.83 15.22 9.33
C GLY A 417 -8.96 14.47 10.33
N HIS A 418 -7.69 14.25 10.01
CA HIS A 418 -6.73 13.63 10.93
C HIS A 418 -6.31 14.55 12.06
N ASP A 419 -5.92 15.80 11.77
CA ASP A 419 -5.45 16.77 12.76
C ASP A 419 -6.51 17.07 13.83
N ARG A 420 -7.80 17.01 13.45
CA ARG A 420 -8.94 17.26 14.36
C ARG A 420 -9.55 15.99 14.95
N GLY A 421 -8.96 14.82 14.69
CA GLY A 421 -9.44 13.55 15.24
C GLY A 421 -10.84 13.15 14.76
N LEU A 422 -11.20 13.50 13.52
CA LEU A 422 -12.53 13.23 12.95
C LEU A 422 -12.64 11.83 12.34
N VAL A 423 -11.59 11.01 12.43
CA VAL A 423 -11.58 9.64 11.91
C VAL A 423 -12.59 8.78 12.68
N GLN A 424 -13.53 8.17 11.98
CA GLN A 424 -14.58 7.30 12.53
C GLN A 424 -14.34 5.85 12.15
N GLY A 425 -14.34 4.98 13.14
CA GLY A 425 -14.08 3.56 12.94
C GLY A 425 -12.61 3.25 12.60
N GLU A 426 -12.31 1.97 12.46
CA GLU A 426 -10.97 1.50 12.16
C GLU A 426 -10.79 1.18 10.68
N TRP A 427 -11.83 0.59 10.06
CA TRP A 427 -11.78 0.08 8.70
C TRP A 427 -12.96 0.55 7.85
N ALA A 428 -12.67 1.12 6.70
CA ALA A 428 -13.66 1.58 5.74
C ALA A 428 -13.29 1.13 4.31
N PRO A 429 -13.59 -0.14 3.97
CA PRO A 429 -13.43 -0.64 2.61
C PRO A 429 -14.53 -0.09 1.70
N MET A 430 -14.20 0.12 0.41
CA MET A 430 -15.15 0.52 -0.62
C MET A 430 -14.68 0.13 -2.01
N TRP A 431 -15.59 0.20 -2.96
CA TRP A 431 -15.29 0.13 -4.39
C TRP A 431 -15.42 1.49 -5.05
N VAL A 432 -14.48 1.81 -5.91
CA VAL A 432 -14.63 2.87 -6.91
C VAL A 432 -14.77 2.21 -8.27
N VAL A 433 -15.79 2.61 -9.02
CA VAL A 433 -16.16 2.01 -10.30
C VAL A 433 -16.42 3.10 -11.34
N ASP A 434 -16.65 2.70 -12.59
CA ASP A 434 -17.05 3.63 -13.64
C ASP A 434 -16.02 4.75 -13.91
N PHE A 435 -14.76 4.34 -13.99
CA PHE A 435 -13.68 5.26 -14.34
C PHE A 435 -13.82 5.76 -15.79
N PRO A 436 -13.39 7.00 -16.08
CA PRO A 436 -13.15 7.42 -17.47
C PRO A 436 -12.20 6.43 -18.14
N MET A 437 -12.43 6.12 -19.40
CA MET A 437 -11.56 5.23 -20.16
C MET A 437 -10.25 5.89 -20.54
N PHE A 438 -10.33 7.17 -20.90
CA PHE A 438 -9.22 7.98 -21.39
C PHE A 438 -9.11 9.30 -20.64
N GLU A 439 -7.90 9.81 -20.56
CA GLU A 439 -7.57 11.18 -20.17
C GLU A 439 -6.84 11.86 -21.33
N TRP A 440 -7.19 13.12 -21.62
CA TRP A 440 -6.54 13.90 -22.64
C TRP A 440 -5.29 14.57 -22.08
N ASP A 441 -4.16 14.44 -22.77
CA ASP A 441 -2.94 15.17 -22.44
C ASP A 441 -2.73 16.32 -23.42
N ASP A 442 -2.83 17.55 -22.90
CA ASP A 442 -2.63 18.77 -23.69
C ASP A 442 -1.20 18.95 -24.20
N LYS A 443 -0.20 18.37 -23.50
CA LYS A 443 1.21 18.50 -23.89
C LYS A 443 1.53 17.61 -25.09
N ASP A 444 1.07 16.36 -25.03
CA ASP A 444 1.29 15.38 -26.09
C ASP A 444 0.19 15.40 -27.16
N ASN A 445 -0.89 16.17 -26.92
CA ASN A 445 -2.05 16.30 -27.81
C ASN A 445 -2.62 14.93 -28.23
N ARG A 446 -2.84 14.06 -27.25
CA ARG A 446 -3.37 12.69 -27.46
C ARG A 446 -4.11 12.16 -26.24
N TRP A 447 -4.89 11.10 -26.47
CA TRP A 447 -5.51 10.33 -25.40
C TRP A 447 -4.52 9.38 -24.74
N PHE A 448 -4.61 9.24 -23.41
CA PHE A 448 -3.98 8.17 -22.63
C PHE A 448 -5.05 7.29 -22.02
N ALA A 449 -4.79 6.00 -21.89
CA ALA A 449 -5.62 5.10 -21.11
C ALA A 449 -5.42 5.39 -19.61
N LEU A 450 -6.51 5.58 -18.87
CA LEU A 450 -6.42 5.84 -17.44
C LEU A 450 -5.86 4.63 -16.67
N HIS A 451 -6.21 3.41 -17.09
CA HIS A 451 -5.68 2.16 -16.53
C HIS A 451 -4.66 1.55 -17.49
N HIS A 452 -5.12 0.74 -18.45
CA HIS A 452 -4.26 0.13 -19.46
C HIS A 452 -5.05 -0.08 -20.78
N PRO A 453 -4.37 -0.25 -21.92
CA PRO A 453 -5.01 -0.29 -23.24
C PRO A 453 -5.89 -1.54 -23.49
N PHE A 454 -5.89 -2.51 -22.58
CA PHE A 454 -6.70 -3.73 -22.68
C PHE A 454 -8.01 -3.65 -21.88
N THR A 455 -8.26 -2.57 -21.18
CA THR A 455 -9.51 -2.33 -20.43
C THR A 455 -10.69 -2.15 -21.38
N ALA A 456 -11.79 -2.88 -21.14
CA ALA A 456 -12.98 -2.80 -21.95
C ALA A 456 -13.80 -1.53 -21.62
N PRO A 457 -14.39 -0.87 -22.65
CA PRO A 457 -15.38 0.19 -22.45
C PRO A 457 -16.76 -0.37 -22.11
N LYS A 458 -17.60 0.41 -21.42
CA LYS A 458 -19.04 0.13 -21.23
C LYS A 458 -19.89 0.43 -22.46
N CYS A 459 -19.35 1.12 -23.46
CA CYS A 459 -20.07 1.51 -24.67
C CYS A 459 -19.75 0.61 -25.86
N THR A 460 -20.57 0.69 -26.91
CA THR A 460 -20.33 0.02 -28.20
C THR A 460 -19.19 0.69 -28.97
N LEU A 461 -18.62 -0.02 -29.95
CA LEU A 461 -17.54 0.48 -30.81
C LEU A 461 -17.89 1.80 -31.51
N ASP A 462 -19.14 1.95 -32.00
CA ASP A 462 -19.59 3.16 -32.69
C ASP A 462 -19.63 4.37 -31.74
N LYS A 463 -20.11 4.16 -30.52
CA LYS A 463 -20.13 5.23 -29.49
C LYS A 463 -18.72 5.60 -29.05
N LEU A 464 -17.83 4.64 -28.91
CA LEU A 464 -16.43 4.88 -28.56
C LEU A 464 -15.74 5.76 -29.62
N LYS A 465 -15.94 5.45 -30.90
CA LYS A 465 -15.37 6.24 -32.02
C LYS A 465 -15.98 7.64 -32.14
N ALA A 466 -17.27 7.77 -31.80
CA ALA A 466 -17.97 9.06 -31.92
C ALA A 466 -17.55 10.08 -30.85
N ASP A 467 -17.34 9.61 -29.59
CA ASP A 467 -16.98 10.48 -28.46
C ASP A 467 -16.14 9.72 -27.44
N PRO A 468 -14.83 9.57 -27.68
CA PRO A 468 -13.93 8.84 -26.78
C PRO A 468 -13.80 9.51 -25.41
N GLY A 469 -13.96 10.84 -25.32
CA GLY A 469 -13.85 11.59 -24.07
C GLY A 469 -14.95 11.29 -23.05
N LYS A 470 -16.10 10.74 -23.51
CA LYS A 470 -17.19 10.30 -22.63
C LYS A 470 -17.22 8.80 -22.36
N ALA A 471 -16.25 8.07 -22.88
CA ALA A 471 -16.20 6.63 -22.69
C ALA A 471 -15.90 6.27 -21.23
N ILE A 472 -16.78 5.47 -20.64
CA ILE A 472 -16.60 4.88 -19.31
C ILE A 472 -16.01 3.49 -19.46
N SER A 473 -15.01 3.18 -18.65
CA SER A 473 -14.36 1.87 -18.60
C SER A 473 -15.10 0.89 -17.69
N ARG A 474 -14.83 -0.41 -17.90
CA ARG A 474 -15.25 -1.49 -17.01
C ARG A 474 -14.18 -1.78 -15.96
N ALA A 475 -13.55 -0.71 -15.43
CA ALA A 475 -12.57 -0.79 -14.37
C ALA A 475 -13.20 -0.62 -12.99
N TYR A 476 -12.54 -1.18 -11.99
CA TYR A 476 -12.94 -1.15 -10.58
C TYR A 476 -11.73 -1.23 -9.67
N ASP A 477 -11.69 -0.38 -8.64
CA ASP A 477 -10.65 -0.37 -7.62
C ASP A 477 -11.24 -0.62 -6.24
N MET A 478 -10.60 -1.48 -5.47
CA MET A 478 -10.90 -1.66 -4.05
C MET A 478 -10.02 -0.72 -3.23
N VAL A 479 -10.67 0.14 -2.47
CA VAL A 479 -10.04 1.12 -1.59
C VAL A 479 -10.27 0.74 -0.13
N LEU A 480 -9.24 0.83 0.68
CA LEU A 480 -9.30 0.60 2.13
C LEU A 480 -8.62 1.78 2.84
N ASN A 481 -9.39 2.51 3.67
CA ASN A 481 -8.84 3.63 4.45
C ASN A 481 -8.06 4.66 3.61
N GLY A 482 -8.59 5.03 2.44
CA GLY A 482 -7.94 6.01 1.56
C GLY A 482 -6.77 5.47 0.74
N THR A 483 -6.58 4.15 0.73
CA THR A 483 -5.52 3.48 -0.04
C THR A 483 -6.13 2.46 -0.99
N GLU A 484 -5.80 2.55 -2.27
CA GLU A 484 -6.09 1.50 -3.25
C GLU A 484 -5.29 0.25 -2.89
N ILE A 485 -5.99 -0.82 -2.54
CA ILE A 485 -5.40 -2.12 -2.22
C ILE A 485 -5.45 -3.10 -3.38
N GLY A 486 -6.32 -2.87 -4.36
CA GLY A 486 -6.42 -3.68 -5.55
C GLY A 486 -7.17 -2.97 -6.66
N GLY A 487 -6.70 -3.12 -7.89
CA GLY A 487 -7.33 -2.56 -9.07
C GLY A 487 -7.47 -3.58 -10.18
N GLY A 488 -8.55 -3.48 -10.94
CA GLY A 488 -8.86 -4.42 -12.01
C GLY A 488 -9.84 -3.90 -13.04
N SER A 489 -10.12 -4.73 -14.03
CA SER A 489 -11.11 -4.44 -15.06
C SER A 489 -11.59 -5.70 -15.78
N VAL A 490 -12.67 -5.59 -16.48
CA VAL A 490 -12.99 -6.50 -17.60
C VAL A 490 -12.15 -6.10 -18.79
N ARG A 491 -11.64 -7.08 -19.55
CA ARG A 491 -10.70 -6.86 -20.66
C ARG A 491 -11.44 -6.85 -22.00
N ILE A 492 -10.85 -6.18 -22.97
CA ILE A 492 -11.26 -6.30 -24.37
C ILE A 492 -10.90 -7.70 -24.84
N HIS A 493 -11.87 -8.43 -25.41
CA HIS A 493 -11.68 -9.76 -26.00
C HIS A 493 -12.01 -9.79 -27.51
N GLN A 494 -12.50 -8.68 -28.06
CA GLN A 494 -12.84 -8.52 -29.47
C GLN A 494 -11.75 -7.73 -30.19
N THR A 495 -11.29 -8.25 -31.32
CA THR A 495 -10.16 -7.67 -32.07
C THR A 495 -10.47 -6.26 -32.60
N ASP A 496 -11.66 -6.03 -33.15
CA ASP A 496 -12.09 -4.74 -33.71
C ASP A 496 -12.16 -3.63 -32.64
N MET A 497 -12.60 -3.98 -31.42
CA MET A 497 -12.60 -3.06 -30.28
C MET A 497 -11.16 -2.73 -29.86
N GLN A 498 -10.28 -3.73 -29.80
CA GLN A 498 -8.87 -3.53 -29.41
C GLN A 498 -8.13 -2.65 -30.41
N ASP A 499 -8.35 -2.87 -31.70
CA ASP A 499 -7.77 -2.05 -32.77
C ASP A 499 -8.23 -0.58 -32.69
N ALA A 500 -9.51 -0.37 -32.39
CA ALA A 500 -10.05 0.98 -32.20
C ALA A 500 -9.42 1.70 -31.00
N VAL A 501 -9.26 1.01 -29.88
CA VAL A 501 -8.62 1.58 -28.67
C VAL A 501 -7.17 1.94 -28.96
N PHE A 502 -6.40 1.08 -29.61
CA PHE A 502 -5.01 1.37 -29.98
C PHE A 502 -4.90 2.61 -30.87
N LYS A 503 -5.77 2.74 -31.87
CA LYS A 503 -5.80 3.92 -32.77
C LYS A 503 -6.10 5.21 -31.99
N LEU A 504 -7.04 5.16 -31.04
CA LEU A 504 -7.34 6.32 -30.18
C LEU A 504 -6.15 6.72 -29.30
N LEU A 505 -5.36 5.74 -28.85
CA LEU A 505 -4.14 5.98 -28.05
C LEU A 505 -2.93 6.39 -28.90
N GLY A 506 -3.09 6.50 -30.23
CA GLY A 506 -1.99 6.82 -31.15
C GLY A 506 -1.01 5.68 -31.38
N ILE A 507 -1.39 4.43 -31.04
CA ILE A 507 -0.58 3.22 -31.29
C ILE A 507 -0.91 2.71 -32.70
N GLY A 508 0.04 2.84 -33.62
CA GLY A 508 -0.13 2.39 -35.00
C GLY A 508 -0.05 0.85 -35.11
N ASP A 509 -0.53 0.32 -36.25
CA ASP A 509 -0.63 -1.12 -36.46
C ASP A 509 0.74 -1.85 -36.35
N GLU A 510 1.83 -1.25 -36.86
CA GLU A 510 3.18 -1.81 -36.75
C GLU A 510 3.66 -1.84 -35.29
N GLU A 511 3.44 -0.75 -34.55
CA GLU A 511 3.80 -0.64 -33.13
C GLU A 511 2.98 -1.62 -32.29
N ALA A 512 1.67 -1.71 -32.53
CA ALA A 512 0.79 -2.66 -31.86
C ALA A 512 1.24 -4.09 -32.10
N GLN A 513 1.57 -4.45 -33.35
CA GLN A 513 2.08 -5.77 -33.69
C GLN A 513 3.44 -6.05 -33.06
N GLN A 514 4.33 -5.05 -33.02
CA GLN A 514 5.65 -5.22 -32.43
C GLN A 514 5.58 -5.40 -30.90
N LYS A 515 4.75 -4.64 -30.22
CA LYS A 515 4.64 -4.67 -28.74
C LYS A 515 3.71 -5.77 -28.24
N PHE A 516 2.57 -5.97 -28.88
CA PHE A 516 1.45 -6.79 -28.40
C PHE A 516 1.01 -7.87 -29.38
N GLY A 517 1.75 -8.10 -30.47
CA GLY A 517 1.35 -8.99 -31.57
C GLY A 517 1.00 -10.41 -31.12
N PHE A 518 1.69 -10.93 -30.09
CA PHE A 518 1.39 -12.24 -29.55
C PHE A 518 0.00 -12.30 -28.88
N LEU A 519 -0.41 -11.26 -28.15
CA LEU A 519 -1.75 -11.17 -27.54
C LEU A 519 -2.81 -10.92 -28.63
N LEU A 520 -2.56 -9.98 -29.56
CA LEU A 520 -3.48 -9.69 -30.67
C LEU A 520 -3.74 -10.92 -31.52
N ASN A 521 -2.72 -11.74 -31.75
CA ASN A 521 -2.88 -13.01 -32.46
C ASN A 521 -3.69 -14.02 -31.64
N ALA A 522 -3.46 -14.10 -30.33
CA ALA A 522 -4.20 -15.00 -29.45
C ALA A 522 -5.71 -14.66 -29.43
N LEU A 523 -6.07 -13.37 -29.41
CA LEU A 523 -7.47 -12.94 -29.44
C LEU A 523 -8.24 -13.47 -30.66
N LYS A 524 -7.55 -13.71 -31.80
CA LYS A 524 -8.15 -14.26 -33.03
C LYS A 524 -8.58 -15.73 -32.91
N TYR A 525 -8.09 -16.45 -31.90
CA TYR A 525 -8.37 -17.88 -31.71
C TYR A 525 -9.49 -18.14 -30.69
N GLY A 526 -10.40 -17.19 -30.50
CA GLY A 526 -11.56 -17.38 -29.63
C GLY A 526 -11.28 -17.07 -28.18
N ALA A 527 -10.81 -15.84 -27.91
CA ALA A 527 -10.67 -15.35 -26.54
C ALA A 527 -12.03 -15.26 -25.84
N PRO A 528 -12.19 -15.82 -24.63
CA PRO A 528 -13.42 -15.68 -23.88
C PRO A 528 -13.56 -14.25 -23.34
N PRO A 529 -14.78 -13.78 -23.00
CA PRO A 529 -14.93 -12.64 -22.09
C PRO A 529 -14.16 -12.93 -20.81
N HIS A 530 -13.28 -12.01 -20.38
CA HIS A 530 -12.45 -12.21 -19.20
C HIS A 530 -12.18 -10.89 -18.47
N GLY A 531 -11.85 -10.99 -17.21
CA GLY A 531 -11.52 -9.88 -16.36
C GLY A 531 -10.77 -10.33 -15.12
N GLY A 532 -10.16 -9.41 -14.44
CA GLY A 532 -9.36 -9.74 -13.26
C GLY A 532 -9.01 -8.53 -12.42
N ILE A 533 -8.25 -8.78 -11.37
CA ILE A 533 -7.80 -7.78 -10.40
C ILE A 533 -6.41 -8.15 -9.90
N ALA A 534 -5.63 -7.15 -9.49
CA ALA A 534 -4.38 -7.37 -8.79
C ALA A 534 -4.39 -6.63 -7.45
N PHE A 535 -4.13 -7.35 -6.35
CA PHE A 535 -3.99 -6.77 -5.03
C PHE A 535 -2.53 -6.53 -4.69
N GLY A 536 -2.21 -5.31 -4.23
CA GLY A 536 -0.88 -4.98 -3.70
C GLY A 536 -0.69 -5.61 -2.33
N MET A 537 -0.04 -6.78 -2.26
CA MET A 537 0.15 -7.54 -1.02
C MET A 537 0.88 -6.73 0.05
N ASP A 538 1.87 -5.95 -0.34
CA ASP A 538 2.67 -5.14 0.59
C ASP A 538 1.83 -4.02 1.22
N ARG A 539 0.95 -3.37 0.44
CA ARG A 539 0.00 -2.36 0.93
C ARG A 539 -1.04 -2.97 1.87
N LEU A 540 -1.63 -4.10 1.48
CA LEU A 540 -2.62 -4.79 2.30
C LEU A 540 -2.03 -5.19 3.66
N VAL A 541 -0.84 -5.80 3.67
CA VAL A 541 -0.15 -6.18 4.90
C VAL A 541 0.24 -4.96 5.72
N MET A 542 0.69 -3.86 5.08
CA MET A 542 1.02 -2.59 5.75
C MET A 542 -0.18 -2.05 6.52
N LEU A 543 -1.34 -1.95 5.88
CA LEU A 543 -2.57 -1.47 6.51
C LEU A 543 -3.01 -2.37 7.66
N MET A 544 -3.06 -3.69 7.45
CA MET A 544 -3.47 -4.66 8.46
C MET A 544 -2.49 -4.76 9.65
N ALA A 545 -1.21 -4.41 9.45
CA ALA A 545 -0.18 -4.36 10.49
C ALA A 545 -0.12 -3.00 11.22
N GLY A 546 -0.92 -2.00 10.81
CA GLY A 546 -0.81 -0.63 11.32
C GLY A 546 0.56 0.00 11.06
N ALA A 547 1.25 -0.39 9.99
CA ALA A 547 2.56 0.13 9.63
C ALA A 547 2.45 1.37 8.71
N HIS A 548 3.46 2.24 8.76
CA HIS A 548 3.48 3.49 8.00
C HIS A 548 4.18 3.38 6.65
N SER A 549 4.89 2.29 6.40
CA SER A 549 5.61 2.04 5.15
C SER A 549 5.61 0.56 4.81
N ILE A 550 5.52 0.23 3.51
CA ILE A 550 5.65 -1.16 3.04
C ILE A 550 7.02 -1.76 3.37
N ARG A 551 8.06 -0.93 3.56
CA ARG A 551 9.39 -1.38 4.01
C ARG A 551 9.38 -2.06 5.38
N GLU A 552 8.38 -1.76 6.19
CA GLU A 552 8.21 -2.37 7.52
C GLU A 552 7.58 -3.76 7.49
N VAL A 553 6.96 -4.13 6.37
CA VAL A 553 6.28 -5.42 6.19
C VAL A 553 6.92 -6.30 5.11
N MET A 554 8.04 -5.88 4.56
CA MET A 554 8.89 -6.63 3.64
C MET A 554 10.16 -7.11 4.37
N ALA A 555 10.59 -8.35 4.12
CA ALA A 555 11.79 -8.87 4.76
C ALA A 555 13.05 -8.07 4.38
N PHE A 556 13.26 -7.84 3.09
CA PHE A 556 14.45 -7.17 2.54
C PHE A 556 14.08 -6.07 1.53
N PRO A 557 13.52 -4.94 1.99
CA PRO A 557 13.19 -3.83 1.12
C PRO A 557 14.43 -3.02 0.77
N LYS A 558 14.31 -2.15 -0.23
CA LYS A 558 15.31 -1.11 -0.57
C LYS A 558 14.96 0.22 0.10
N THR A 559 15.95 1.11 0.23
CA THR A 559 15.75 2.50 0.65
C THR A 559 14.90 3.28 -0.36
N GLN A 560 14.55 4.51 -0.03
CA GLN A 560 13.82 5.40 -0.94
C GLN A 560 14.61 5.73 -2.22
N SER A 561 15.94 5.61 -2.20
CA SER A 561 16.82 5.75 -3.37
C SER A 561 17.05 4.44 -4.13
N ALA A 562 16.23 3.42 -3.93
CA ALA A 562 16.35 2.10 -4.55
C ALA A 562 17.66 1.35 -4.25
N TRP A 563 18.33 1.69 -3.14
CA TRP A 563 19.56 1.07 -2.68
C TRP A 563 19.32 0.08 -1.54
N CYS A 564 20.07 -1.04 -1.55
CA CYS A 564 20.05 -2.02 -0.45
C CYS A 564 21.35 -1.90 0.36
N PRO A 565 21.33 -1.25 1.54
CA PRO A 565 22.56 -1.03 2.33
C PRO A 565 23.12 -2.31 2.96
N MET A 566 22.35 -3.40 3.01
CA MET A 566 22.79 -4.68 3.57
C MET A 566 23.74 -5.44 2.64
N ILE A 567 23.47 -5.41 1.34
CA ILE A 567 24.25 -6.14 0.33
C ILE A 567 24.95 -5.21 -0.66
N ASP A 568 24.83 -3.90 -0.46
CA ASP A 568 25.39 -2.85 -1.31
C ASP A 568 24.96 -2.97 -2.80
N ALA A 569 23.64 -3.17 -3.01
CA ALA A 569 23.08 -3.27 -4.35
C ALA A 569 22.24 -2.02 -4.69
N PRO A 570 22.31 -1.48 -5.93
CA PRO A 570 23.06 -1.99 -7.07
C PRO A 570 24.58 -1.79 -6.90
N ALA A 571 25.37 -2.66 -7.51
CA ALA A 571 26.83 -2.65 -7.46
C ALA A 571 27.43 -2.57 -8.87
N GLU A 572 28.69 -2.21 -8.94
CA GLU A 572 29.46 -2.22 -10.20
C GLU A 572 29.62 -3.65 -10.73
N VAL A 573 29.66 -3.76 -12.05
CA VAL A 573 29.95 -5.02 -12.75
C VAL A 573 31.36 -4.97 -13.34
N THR A 574 32.00 -6.14 -13.51
CA THR A 574 33.34 -6.23 -14.04
C THR A 574 33.37 -6.01 -15.55
N ASP A 575 34.48 -5.52 -16.08
CA ASP A 575 34.72 -5.39 -17.53
C ASP A 575 34.61 -6.75 -18.27
N PHE A 576 34.88 -7.84 -17.59
CA PHE A 576 34.72 -9.19 -18.16
C PHE A 576 33.24 -9.47 -18.40
N GLN A 577 32.36 -9.24 -17.41
CA GLN A 577 30.93 -9.41 -17.54
C GLN A 577 30.32 -8.52 -18.63
N LEU A 578 30.77 -7.26 -18.72
CA LEU A 578 30.32 -6.34 -19.76
C LEU A 578 30.71 -6.85 -21.16
N ARG A 579 31.96 -7.35 -21.32
CA ARG A 579 32.40 -7.92 -22.60
C ARG A 579 31.63 -9.15 -23.00
N GLU A 580 31.32 -10.06 -22.07
CA GLU A 580 30.49 -11.23 -22.36
C GLU A 580 29.09 -10.86 -22.85
N LEU A 581 28.57 -9.74 -22.38
CA LEU A 581 27.25 -9.22 -22.76
C LEU A 581 27.31 -8.31 -24.00
N GLY A 582 28.50 -7.98 -24.53
CA GLY A 582 28.67 -7.04 -25.62
C GLY A 582 28.31 -5.59 -25.24
N ILE A 583 28.34 -5.24 -23.95
CA ILE A 583 27.94 -3.94 -23.43
C ILE A 583 29.17 -3.07 -23.17
N ARG A 584 29.07 -1.79 -23.50
CA ARG A 584 30.07 -0.78 -23.16
C ARG A 584 29.39 0.36 -22.39
N LEU A 585 29.89 0.67 -21.19
CA LEU A 585 29.44 1.82 -20.42
C LEU A 585 29.91 3.13 -21.09
N ARG A 586 29.00 4.09 -21.21
CA ARG A 586 29.37 5.47 -21.54
C ARG A 586 29.95 6.13 -20.28
N LYS A 587 31.08 6.82 -20.42
CA LYS A 587 31.53 7.71 -19.34
C LYS A 587 30.46 8.79 -19.13
N PRO A 588 30.04 9.09 -17.89
CA PRO A 588 29.18 10.25 -17.64
C PRO A 588 29.83 11.47 -18.27
N PRO A 589 29.08 12.43 -18.84
CA PRO A 589 29.64 13.72 -19.21
C PRO A 589 30.27 14.31 -17.96
N GLU A 590 31.49 14.89 -18.10
CA GLU A 590 32.18 15.61 -17.02
C GLU A 590 31.37 16.88 -16.66
N THR A 591 30.25 16.69 -15.98
CA THR A 591 29.52 17.78 -15.36
C THR A 591 29.87 17.77 -13.88
N GLY A 592 30.78 18.69 -13.52
CA GLY A 592 31.04 18.98 -12.12
C GLY A 592 29.77 19.45 -11.43
N LYS A 593 29.19 18.52 -10.70
CA LYS A 593 28.44 18.60 -9.42
C LYS A 593 27.66 17.32 -9.24
N PRO A 594 27.75 16.63 -8.11
CA PRO A 594 26.84 15.55 -7.80
C PRO A 594 25.43 16.17 -7.66
N ALA A 595 24.44 15.56 -8.29
CA ALA A 595 23.06 15.86 -8.00
C ALA A 595 22.79 15.50 -6.53
N ALA A 596 22.44 16.52 -5.76
CA ALA A 596 22.05 16.43 -4.36
C ALA A 596 20.71 15.73 -4.20
#